data_1795bb30a8079dd91c224c56584bdd09
#
_entry.id   1795bb30a8079dd91c224c56584bdd09
#
_cell.length_a   1.000
_cell.length_b   1.000
_cell.length_c   1.000
_cell.angle_alpha   90.00
_cell.angle_beta   90.00
_cell.angle_gamma   90.00
#
_symmetry.space_group_name_H-M   'P 1'
#
loop_
_entity.id
_entity.type
_entity.pdbx_description
1 polymer ?
#
loop_
_entity_poly.entity_id
_entity_poly.type
_entity_poly.pdbx_seq_one_letter_code
_entity_poly.pdbx_strand_id
1 'polypeptide(L)'
;MTELTVPLAERVQYASPGWITEATRYLGSRPLPSPPFSLSVELTDPPPSLVDGNDGPFGYTVRVAEGTATVDARPTANADLRLRHDYNAALPFAWTSDSDREAAERAHREFTFVLGAPQVTGALPKDPAIEALLSDFHSHMARRTVNNPDIRHRARTLGLDDNIADLGDKGYTVLHGAFTAELADELRAETQRNHAAAPVDSGFRATMLLRRGRLWEYAAIHPWVLTLAEYLLGRGCVMYQSDTIVKGPGLDTHPGLHADYGASRVAEPFPEYCLEATAVWAIDDFDRAAGPTVIVPGSFRNRRQVPPGTTREDAVTIEMPKGSIAFWHGASWHGAMPRTAPGTRSSLHNAYVRFFMRPIERYDDIDQEIIDRNPPVFSTICGLDDLFGKSGDTGADFERMRYASAAGYGRTEL
;
A
#
# COMPACT_ATOMS: atom_id res chain seq x y z
N MET A 1 -5.86 32.54 11.87
CA MET A 1 -6.56 32.66 10.58
C MET A 1 -6.61 31.26 10.00
N THR A 2 -7.79 30.66 9.96
CA THR A 2 -7.99 29.36 9.33
C THR A 2 -7.64 29.49 7.86
N GLU A 3 -6.54 28.85 7.40
CA GLU A 3 -6.21 28.80 5.98
C GLU A 3 -7.38 28.10 5.25
N LEU A 4 -8.00 28.84 4.33
CA LEU A 4 -9.07 28.33 3.49
C LEU A 4 -8.55 27.12 2.71
N THR A 5 -9.13 25.96 2.94
CA THR A 5 -8.83 24.75 2.15
C THR A 5 -9.21 24.99 0.69
N VAL A 6 -8.27 24.78 -0.22
CA VAL A 6 -8.53 24.88 -1.66
C VAL A 6 -9.56 23.81 -2.06
N PRO A 7 -10.68 24.19 -2.70
CA PRO A 7 -11.69 23.24 -3.16
C PRO A 7 -11.05 22.15 -4.06
N LEU A 8 -11.52 20.93 -3.96
CA LEU A 8 -10.97 19.80 -4.73
C LEU A 8 -10.99 20.05 -6.25
N ALA A 9 -12.03 20.73 -6.75
CA ALA A 9 -12.18 21.09 -8.16
C ALA A 9 -11.14 22.10 -8.66
N GLU A 10 -10.48 22.81 -7.75
CA GLU A 10 -9.42 23.78 -8.07
C GLU A 10 -8.00 23.21 -7.91
N ARG A 11 -7.89 21.94 -7.52
CA ARG A 11 -6.61 21.27 -7.39
C ARG A 11 -6.13 20.73 -8.72
N VAL A 12 -4.82 20.68 -8.87
CA VAL A 12 -4.14 20.28 -10.10
C VAL A 12 -3.30 19.03 -9.89
N GLN A 13 -3.16 18.22 -10.91
CA GLN A 13 -2.32 17.01 -10.85
C GLN A 13 -0.84 17.42 -10.78
N TYR A 14 -0.07 16.72 -9.93
CA TYR A 14 1.35 16.98 -9.72
C TYR A 14 2.12 17.01 -11.03
N ALA A 15 2.97 18.05 -11.19
CA ALA A 15 3.79 18.32 -12.37
C ALA A 15 3.04 18.43 -13.72
N SER A 16 1.69 18.53 -13.71
CA SER A 16 0.90 18.81 -14.92
C SER A 16 1.12 20.27 -15.41
N PRO A 17 0.70 20.60 -16.64
CA PRO A 17 0.75 21.99 -17.13
C PRO A 17 0.03 22.98 -16.20
N GLY A 18 -1.11 22.57 -15.62
CA GLY A 18 -1.83 23.39 -14.63
C GLY A 18 -1.03 23.59 -13.35
N TRP A 19 -0.32 22.57 -12.88
CA TRP A 19 0.55 22.65 -11.72
C TRP A 19 1.73 23.60 -11.98
N ILE A 20 2.38 23.51 -13.15
CA ILE A 20 3.47 24.41 -13.55
C ILE A 20 3.00 25.86 -13.62
N THR A 21 1.81 26.09 -14.16
CA THR A 21 1.21 27.44 -14.24
C THR A 21 1.00 28.03 -12.85
N GLU A 22 0.42 27.26 -11.93
CA GLU A 22 0.19 27.71 -10.55
C GLU A 22 1.50 27.93 -9.79
N ALA A 23 2.47 27.03 -9.96
CA ALA A 23 3.81 27.17 -9.38
C ALA A 23 4.51 28.46 -9.82
N THR A 24 4.46 28.76 -11.11
CA THR A 24 5.04 30.01 -11.68
C THR A 24 4.32 31.24 -11.12
N ARG A 25 3.00 31.22 -11.09
CA ARG A 25 2.18 32.31 -10.55
C ARG A 25 2.51 32.60 -9.08
N TYR A 26 2.60 31.54 -8.27
CA TYR A 26 2.90 31.68 -6.85
C TYR A 26 4.28 32.27 -6.60
N LEU A 27 5.33 31.69 -7.20
CA LEU A 27 6.70 32.17 -7.03
C LEU A 27 6.89 33.58 -7.53
N GLY A 28 6.25 33.99 -8.65
CA GLY A 28 6.28 35.32 -9.19
C GLY A 28 5.63 36.38 -8.29
N SER A 29 4.82 35.97 -7.31
CA SER A 29 4.16 36.87 -6.34
C SER A 29 4.92 37.04 -5.01
N ARG A 30 6.06 36.34 -4.85
CA ARG A 30 6.82 36.32 -3.59
C ARG A 30 8.08 37.17 -3.61
N PRO A 31 8.50 37.67 -2.45
CA PRO A 31 9.85 38.23 -2.32
C PRO A 31 10.87 37.13 -2.61
N LEU A 32 11.83 37.42 -3.48
CA LEU A 32 12.84 36.47 -3.91
C LEU A 32 14.15 36.67 -3.16
N PRO A 33 14.88 35.60 -2.78
CA PRO A 33 16.21 35.74 -2.19
C PRO A 33 17.22 36.33 -3.17
N SER A 34 18.26 36.98 -2.64
CA SER A 34 19.30 37.57 -3.46
C SER A 34 20.25 36.58 -4.11
N PRO A 35 20.68 35.48 -3.45
CA PRO A 35 21.45 34.46 -4.15
C PRO A 35 20.60 33.77 -5.20
N PRO A 36 21.05 33.74 -6.47
CA PRO A 36 20.36 32.95 -7.48
C PRO A 36 20.47 31.44 -7.13
N PHE A 37 19.46 30.69 -7.49
CA PHE A 37 19.49 29.22 -7.36
C PHE A 37 18.61 28.55 -8.39
N SER A 38 18.84 27.24 -8.58
CA SER A 38 18.03 26.38 -9.44
C SER A 38 17.84 25.00 -8.80
N LEU A 39 16.60 24.54 -8.81
CA LEU A 39 16.18 23.21 -8.36
C LEU A 39 15.52 22.46 -9.52
N SER A 40 16.05 21.31 -9.89
CA SER A 40 15.49 20.47 -10.94
C SER A 40 14.96 19.17 -10.33
N VAL A 41 13.73 18.81 -10.70
CA VAL A 41 13.08 17.55 -10.30
C VAL A 41 12.77 16.76 -11.55
N GLU A 42 13.41 15.60 -11.69
CA GLU A 42 13.12 14.60 -12.70
C GLU A 42 12.25 13.51 -12.08
N LEU A 43 11.12 13.20 -12.71
CA LEU A 43 10.15 12.22 -12.28
C LEU A 43 10.16 11.05 -13.28
N THR A 44 10.61 9.88 -12.83
CA THR A 44 10.57 8.66 -13.63
C THR A 44 9.18 8.03 -13.54
N ASP A 45 8.83 7.26 -14.54
CA ASP A 45 7.57 6.53 -14.62
C ASP A 45 6.30 7.38 -14.34
N PRO A 46 6.15 8.55 -14.98
CA PRO A 46 4.95 9.36 -14.85
C PRO A 46 3.74 8.67 -15.50
N PRO A 47 2.49 9.00 -15.07
CA PRO A 47 1.30 8.53 -15.74
C PRO A 47 1.30 8.88 -17.23
N PRO A 48 0.88 7.97 -18.13
CA PRO A 48 0.85 8.22 -19.57
C PRO A 48 0.14 9.51 -19.98
N SER A 49 -0.92 9.89 -19.25
CA SER A 49 -1.69 11.13 -19.50
C SER A 49 -0.90 12.42 -19.30
N LEU A 50 0.27 12.37 -18.65
CA LEU A 50 1.14 13.54 -18.45
C LEU A 50 2.26 13.65 -19.48
N VAL A 51 2.52 12.60 -20.25
CA VAL A 51 3.66 12.52 -21.21
C VAL A 51 3.21 12.51 -22.67
N ASP A 52 1.92 12.70 -22.97
CA ASP A 52 1.37 12.64 -24.31
C ASP A 52 2.25 13.40 -25.34
N GLY A 53 2.93 12.62 -26.21
CA GLY A 53 3.75 13.11 -27.30
C GLY A 53 5.14 13.65 -26.92
N ASN A 54 5.67 13.37 -25.74
CA ASN A 54 6.94 13.93 -25.24
C ASN A 54 7.93 12.82 -24.87
N ASP A 55 8.88 12.52 -25.74
CA ASP A 55 9.91 11.47 -25.54
C ASP A 55 11.07 11.90 -24.60
N GLY A 56 10.99 13.05 -23.96
CA GLY A 56 12.04 13.60 -23.09
C GLY A 56 11.82 13.32 -21.60
N PRO A 57 12.84 13.64 -20.74
CA PRO A 57 12.69 13.55 -19.30
C PRO A 57 11.48 14.36 -18.80
N PHE A 58 10.68 13.77 -17.93
CA PHE A 58 9.50 14.41 -17.34
C PHE A 58 9.83 15.02 -15.98
N GLY A 59 9.25 16.18 -15.68
CA GLY A 59 9.46 16.89 -14.42
C GLY A 59 9.51 18.40 -14.62
N TYR A 60 10.22 19.09 -13.73
CA TYR A 60 10.26 20.56 -13.78
C TYR A 60 11.58 21.12 -13.23
N THR A 61 11.83 22.40 -13.53
CA THR A 61 12.95 23.16 -12.98
C THR A 61 12.47 24.50 -12.44
N VAL A 62 12.72 24.76 -11.16
CA VAL A 62 12.54 26.08 -10.53
C VAL A 62 13.85 26.84 -10.67
N ARG A 63 13.79 28.08 -11.16
CA ARG A 63 14.94 29.02 -11.24
C ARG A 63 14.58 30.34 -10.58
N VAL A 64 15.46 30.81 -9.74
CA VAL A 64 15.39 32.14 -9.16
C VAL A 64 16.69 32.88 -9.52
N ALA A 65 16.58 33.94 -10.32
CA ALA A 65 17.71 34.75 -10.74
C ALA A 65 17.23 36.17 -11.08
N GLU A 66 18.07 37.15 -10.82
CA GLU A 66 17.85 38.55 -11.21
C GLU A 66 16.46 39.12 -10.80
N GLY A 67 15.99 38.74 -9.60
CA GLY A 67 14.69 39.19 -9.08
C GLY A 67 13.48 38.55 -9.78
N THR A 68 13.67 37.49 -10.57
CA THR A 68 12.61 36.76 -11.23
C THR A 68 12.63 35.29 -10.80
N ALA A 69 11.44 34.65 -10.80
CA ALA A 69 11.28 33.20 -10.60
C ALA A 69 10.52 32.61 -11.78
N THR A 70 11.03 31.48 -12.29
CA THR A 70 10.40 30.72 -13.36
C THR A 70 10.28 29.25 -12.96
N VAL A 71 9.27 28.58 -13.50
CA VAL A 71 9.14 27.11 -13.40
C VAL A 71 9.01 26.56 -14.81
N ASP A 72 10.07 25.92 -15.28
CA ASP A 72 10.10 25.26 -16.58
C ASP A 72 9.52 23.86 -16.47
N ALA A 73 8.68 23.45 -17.43
CA ALA A 73 8.04 22.13 -17.47
C ALA A 73 8.99 20.99 -17.93
N ARG A 74 10.29 21.12 -17.67
CA ARG A 74 11.32 20.10 -17.97
C ARG A 74 12.42 20.12 -16.92
N PRO A 75 12.96 18.96 -16.54
CA PRO A 75 14.16 18.91 -15.72
C PRO A 75 15.40 19.30 -16.54
N THR A 76 16.43 19.79 -15.85
CA THR A 76 17.72 20.17 -16.45
C THR A 76 18.90 19.55 -15.70
N ALA A 77 19.93 19.17 -16.45
CA ALA A 77 21.18 18.68 -15.88
C ALA A 77 22.03 19.78 -15.22
N ASN A 78 21.75 21.07 -15.52
CA ASN A 78 22.56 22.20 -15.10
C ASN A 78 21.97 22.95 -13.88
N ALA A 79 21.15 22.28 -13.05
CA ALA A 79 20.64 22.89 -11.83
C ALA A 79 21.62 22.70 -10.65
N ASP A 80 21.57 23.65 -9.68
CA ASP A 80 22.39 23.59 -8.47
C ASP A 80 22.04 22.39 -7.61
N LEU A 81 20.73 22.09 -7.47
CA LEU A 81 20.21 20.89 -6.84
C LEU A 81 19.35 20.11 -7.83
N ARG A 82 19.61 18.82 -7.91
CA ARG A 82 18.84 17.89 -8.76
C ARG A 82 18.29 16.76 -7.93
N LEU A 83 17.00 16.51 -8.08
CA LEU A 83 16.28 15.36 -7.51
C LEU A 83 15.82 14.49 -8.67
N ARG A 84 16.07 13.18 -8.60
CA ARG A 84 15.49 12.19 -9.50
C ARG A 84 14.73 11.17 -8.66
N HIS A 85 13.44 11.02 -8.93
CA HIS A 85 12.55 10.23 -8.10
C HIS A 85 11.47 9.55 -8.94
N ASP A 86 10.99 8.39 -8.52
CA ASP A 86 9.79 7.80 -9.10
C ASP A 86 8.57 8.70 -8.85
N TYR A 87 7.69 8.85 -9.85
CA TYR A 87 6.53 9.74 -9.78
C TYR A 87 5.61 9.39 -8.60
N ASN A 88 5.28 8.09 -8.44
CA ASN A 88 4.41 7.65 -7.35
C ASN A 88 5.08 7.80 -5.98
N ALA A 89 6.39 7.58 -5.90
CA ALA A 89 7.15 7.79 -4.67
C ALA A 89 7.24 9.28 -4.28
N ALA A 90 7.19 10.19 -5.24
CA ALA A 90 7.19 11.64 -5.01
C ALA A 90 5.81 12.19 -4.61
N LEU A 91 4.72 11.51 -4.98
CA LEU A 91 3.34 12.00 -4.76
C LEU A 91 3.03 12.33 -3.31
N PRO A 92 3.31 11.47 -2.30
CA PRO A 92 3.02 11.79 -0.90
C PRO A 92 3.67 13.11 -0.46
N PHE A 93 4.88 13.38 -0.94
CA PHE A 93 5.55 14.64 -0.70
C PHE A 93 4.83 15.81 -1.37
N ALA A 94 4.40 15.62 -2.61
CA ALA A 94 3.78 16.65 -3.42
C ALA A 94 2.45 17.18 -2.86
N TRP A 95 1.75 16.42 -2.01
CA TRP A 95 0.46 16.83 -1.44
C TRP A 95 0.46 17.06 0.07
N THR A 96 1.59 16.85 0.77
CA THR A 96 1.68 17.05 2.22
C THR A 96 2.45 18.33 2.50
N SER A 97 1.84 19.25 3.25
CA SER A 97 2.44 20.55 3.58
C SER A 97 3.58 20.40 4.60
N ASP A 98 4.61 21.22 4.49
CA ASP A 98 5.70 21.30 5.48
C ASP A 98 5.23 21.74 6.87
N SER A 99 4.05 22.37 6.97
CA SER A 99 3.43 22.64 8.27
C SER A 99 3.01 21.36 9.00
N ASP A 100 2.86 20.25 8.28
CA ASP A 100 2.66 18.92 8.83
C ASP A 100 3.88 18.02 8.46
N ARG A 101 5.03 18.39 8.98
CA ARG A 101 6.31 17.76 8.65
C ARG A 101 6.35 16.28 8.99
N GLU A 102 5.76 15.89 10.12
CA GLU A 102 5.70 14.49 10.54
C GLU A 102 4.89 13.65 9.56
N ALA A 103 3.73 14.15 9.11
CA ALA A 103 2.92 13.48 8.10
C ALA A 103 3.61 13.42 6.74
N ALA A 104 4.36 14.49 6.34
CA ALA A 104 5.14 14.50 5.11
C ALA A 104 6.26 13.47 5.12
N GLU A 105 7.03 13.40 6.20
CA GLU A 105 8.10 12.42 6.38
C GLU A 105 7.55 10.99 6.41
N ARG A 106 6.39 10.83 7.04
CA ARG A 106 5.66 9.58 7.11
C ARG A 106 5.25 9.11 5.70
N ALA A 107 4.54 9.96 4.97
CA ALA A 107 4.07 9.65 3.63
C ALA A 107 5.24 9.36 2.65
N HIS A 108 6.34 10.09 2.77
CA HIS A 108 7.53 9.87 1.96
C HIS A 108 8.16 8.49 2.21
N ARG A 109 8.31 8.09 3.48
CA ARG A 109 8.85 6.77 3.81
C ARG A 109 8.01 5.62 3.29
N GLU A 110 6.68 5.77 3.24
CA GLU A 110 5.76 4.77 2.73
C GLU A 110 6.10 4.34 1.29
N PHE A 111 6.29 5.31 0.40
CA PHE A 111 6.56 5.02 -1.01
C PHE A 111 8.03 4.72 -1.30
N THR A 112 8.96 5.32 -0.58
CA THR A 112 10.38 5.00 -0.74
C THR A 112 10.73 3.58 -0.32
N PHE A 113 9.94 3.00 0.57
CA PHE A 113 10.06 1.59 0.91
C PHE A 113 9.79 0.67 -0.32
N VAL A 114 8.82 1.04 -1.16
CA VAL A 114 8.40 0.25 -2.34
C VAL A 114 9.23 0.60 -3.58
N LEU A 115 9.41 1.90 -3.85
CA LEU A 115 9.91 2.41 -5.15
C LEU A 115 11.32 3.01 -5.06
N GLY A 116 11.92 3.01 -3.88
CA GLY A 116 13.27 3.52 -3.66
C GLY A 116 13.31 5.01 -3.26
N ALA A 117 14.45 5.39 -2.68
CA ALA A 117 14.69 6.75 -2.23
C ALA A 117 15.05 7.68 -3.41
N PRO A 118 14.79 9.01 -3.30
CA PRO A 118 15.21 9.96 -4.31
C PRO A 118 16.73 10.01 -4.46
N GLN A 119 17.20 10.12 -5.70
CA GLN A 119 18.59 10.42 -5.98
C GLN A 119 18.79 11.94 -5.91
N VAL A 120 19.71 12.37 -5.05
CA VAL A 120 20.01 13.78 -4.82
C VAL A 120 21.42 14.09 -5.32
N THR A 121 21.56 15.14 -6.15
CA THR A 121 22.85 15.58 -6.69
C THR A 121 22.97 17.10 -6.62
N GLY A 122 24.11 17.60 -6.14
CA GLY A 122 24.34 19.04 -5.93
C GLY A 122 23.78 19.54 -4.59
N ALA A 123 23.76 20.83 -4.40
CA ALA A 123 23.22 21.48 -3.21
C ALA A 123 22.81 22.92 -3.52
N LEU A 124 21.79 23.42 -2.84
CA LEU A 124 21.41 24.82 -2.88
C LEU A 124 22.37 25.69 -2.06
N PRO A 125 22.49 26.99 -2.36
CA PRO A 125 23.16 27.92 -1.47
C PRO A 125 22.56 27.88 -0.07
N LYS A 126 23.41 27.88 0.96
CA LYS A 126 22.99 27.91 2.37
C LYS A 126 22.49 29.33 2.71
N ASP A 127 21.22 29.59 2.45
CA ASP A 127 20.55 30.85 2.73
C ASP A 127 19.17 30.60 3.34
N PRO A 128 18.88 31.07 4.56
CA PRO A 128 17.59 30.91 5.20
C PRO A 128 16.40 31.42 4.38
N ALA A 129 16.61 32.42 3.51
CA ALA A 129 15.55 32.96 2.66
C ALA A 129 15.21 31.99 1.52
N ILE A 130 16.18 31.22 1.02
CA ILE A 130 15.92 30.13 0.05
C ILE A 130 15.13 29.01 0.72
N GLU A 131 15.54 28.59 1.91
CA GLU A 131 14.85 27.53 2.68
C GLU A 131 13.40 27.96 2.97
N ALA A 132 13.18 29.19 3.44
CA ALA A 132 11.84 29.72 3.71
C ALA A 132 10.97 29.79 2.44
N LEU A 133 11.52 30.29 1.32
CA LEU A 133 10.80 30.38 0.05
C LEU A 133 10.37 29.00 -0.46
N LEU A 134 11.27 28.01 -0.41
CA LEU A 134 10.98 26.66 -0.87
C LEU A 134 9.98 25.93 0.04
N SER A 135 10.04 26.12 1.35
CA SER A 135 9.06 25.58 2.29
C SER A 135 7.67 26.19 2.08
N ASP A 136 7.58 27.51 1.94
CA ASP A 136 6.33 28.19 1.62
C ASP A 136 5.77 27.77 0.25
N PHE A 137 6.64 27.65 -0.76
CA PHE A 137 6.28 27.17 -2.09
C PHE A 137 5.75 25.73 -2.04
N HIS A 138 6.47 24.86 -1.37
CA HIS A 138 6.06 23.46 -1.19
C HIS A 138 4.69 23.37 -0.51
N SER A 139 4.52 24.05 0.61
CA SER A 139 3.26 24.04 1.36
C SER A 139 2.10 24.63 0.55
N HIS A 140 2.35 25.69 -0.26
CA HIS A 140 1.34 26.23 -1.15
C HIS A 140 0.92 25.23 -2.23
N MET A 141 1.88 24.59 -2.88
CA MET A 141 1.61 23.63 -3.96
C MET A 141 0.97 22.36 -3.42
N ALA A 142 1.39 21.88 -2.25
CA ALA A 142 0.80 20.68 -1.62
C ALA A 142 -0.71 20.83 -1.41
N ARG A 143 -1.17 21.98 -0.94
CA ARG A 143 -2.60 22.26 -0.75
C ARG A 143 -3.41 22.27 -2.07
N ARG A 144 -2.74 22.49 -3.20
CA ARG A 144 -3.33 22.56 -4.55
C ARG A 144 -3.14 21.31 -5.38
N THR A 145 -2.34 20.37 -4.91
CA THR A 145 -2.07 19.13 -5.63
C THR A 145 -3.14 18.11 -5.34
N VAL A 146 -3.68 17.50 -6.39
CA VAL A 146 -4.61 16.37 -6.27
C VAL A 146 -3.84 15.17 -5.73
N ASN A 147 -4.32 14.64 -4.63
CA ASN A 147 -3.82 13.41 -4.07
C ASN A 147 -4.51 12.22 -4.76
N ASN A 148 -3.90 11.71 -5.80
CA ASN A 148 -4.40 10.56 -6.52
C ASN A 148 -3.26 9.55 -6.74
N PRO A 149 -3.02 8.62 -5.78
CA PRO A 149 -2.11 7.52 -6.03
C PRO A 149 -2.72 6.67 -7.15
N ASP A 150 -2.07 6.65 -8.29
CA ASP A 150 -2.45 5.76 -9.37
C ASP A 150 -1.98 4.34 -9.03
N ILE A 151 -2.83 3.60 -8.34
CA ILE A 151 -2.54 2.21 -7.93
C ILE A 151 -2.31 1.31 -9.15
N ARG A 152 -3.01 1.58 -10.25
CA ARG A 152 -2.82 0.83 -11.51
C ARG A 152 -1.44 1.08 -12.09
N HIS A 153 -0.96 2.32 -12.03
CA HIS A 153 0.40 2.63 -12.47
C HIS A 153 1.45 1.95 -11.58
N ARG A 154 1.28 1.99 -10.26
CA ARG A 154 2.16 1.28 -9.32
C ARG A 154 2.19 -0.24 -9.60
N ALA A 155 1.03 -0.83 -9.87
CA ALA A 155 0.93 -2.24 -10.21
C ALA A 155 1.70 -2.58 -11.49
N ARG A 156 1.57 -1.76 -12.55
CA ARG A 156 2.36 -1.94 -13.79
C ARG A 156 3.86 -1.84 -13.52
N THR A 157 4.31 -0.83 -12.77
CA THR A 157 5.72 -0.66 -12.40
C THR A 157 6.28 -1.88 -11.67
N LEU A 158 5.45 -2.53 -10.86
CA LEU A 158 5.80 -3.76 -10.13
C LEU A 158 5.58 -5.05 -10.95
N GLY A 159 5.12 -4.95 -12.21
CA GLY A 159 4.87 -6.11 -13.09
C GLY A 159 3.66 -6.94 -12.69
N LEU A 160 2.62 -6.33 -12.10
CA LEU A 160 1.45 -7.02 -11.54
C LEU A 160 0.21 -7.00 -12.46
N ASP A 161 0.34 -6.60 -13.73
CA ASP A 161 -0.81 -6.49 -14.64
C ASP A 161 -1.56 -7.82 -14.82
N ASP A 162 -0.81 -8.93 -15.02
CA ASP A 162 -1.39 -10.26 -15.15
C ASP A 162 -2.08 -10.71 -13.85
N ASN A 163 -1.51 -10.36 -12.70
CA ASN A 163 -2.10 -10.66 -11.39
C ASN A 163 -3.41 -9.90 -11.18
N ILE A 164 -3.48 -8.66 -11.61
CA ILE A 164 -4.72 -7.85 -11.57
C ILE A 164 -5.77 -8.45 -12.51
N ALA A 165 -5.39 -8.86 -13.72
CA ALA A 165 -6.29 -9.52 -14.65
C ALA A 165 -6.86 -10.83 -14.06
N ASP A 166 -6.01 -11.63 -13.44
CA ASP A 166 -6.41 -12.86 -12.73
C ASP A 166 -7.40 -12.59 -11.58
N LEU A 167 -7.16 -11.56 -10.77
CA LEU A 167 -8.09 -11.15 -9.71
C LEU A 167 -9.45 -10.75 -10.28
N GLY A 168 -9.48 -10.00 -11.37
CA GLY A 168 -10.71 -9.60 -12.04
C GLY A 168 -11.47 -10.77 -12.69
N ASP A 169 -10.76 -11.76 -13.22
CA ASP A 169 -11.37 -12.92 -13.90
C ASP A 169 -11.66 -14.08 -12.94
N LYS A 170 -10.68 -14.52 -12.17
CA LYS A 170 -10.72 -15.73 -11.36
C LYS A 170 -11.07 -15.45 -9.88
N GLY A 171 -10.85 -14.22 -9.42
CA GLY A 171 -10.96 -13.83 -8.01
C GLY A 171 -9.75 -14.24 -7.16
N TYR A 172 -8.68 -14.74 -7.80
CA TYR A 172 -7.42 -15.07 -7.15
C TYR A 172 -6.25 -15.00 -8.14
N THR A 173 -5.05 -14.90 -7.60
CA THR A 173 -3.80 -14.94 -8.35
C THR A 173 -2.68 -15.58 -7.53
N VAL A 174 -1.56 -15.94 -8.18
CA VAL A 174 -0.35 -16.43 -7.52
C VAL A 174 0.84 -15.56 -7.92
N LEU A 175 1.50 -15.00 -6.93
CA LEU A 175 2.73 -14.22 -7.05
C LEU A 175 3.91 -15.19 -6.93
N HIS A 176 4.46 -15.62 -8.06
CA HIS A 176 5.62 -16.52 -8.08
C HIS A 176 6.92 -15.76 -7.78
N GLY A 177 7.79 -16.34 -6.94
CA GLY A 177 9.07 -15.71 -6.59
C GLY A 177 8.93 -14.40 -5.83
N ALA A 178 7.83 -14.24 -5.07
CA ALA A 178 7.56 -13.02 -4.31
C ALA A 178 8.57 -12.80 -3.19
N PHE A 179 9.19 -13.86 -2.69
CA PHE A 179 10.25 -13.78 -1.68
C PHE A 179 11.25 -14.92 -1.88
N THR A 180 12.45 -14.74 -1.32
CA THR A 180 13.56 -15.69 -1.52
C THR A 180 13.40 -16.96 -0.70
N ALA A 181 14.09 -18.02 -1.08
CA ALA A 181 14.11 -19.28 -0.34
C ALA A 181 14.73 -19.09 1.06
N GLU A 182 15.73 -18.21 1.18
CA GLU A 182 16.38 -17.86 2.44
C GLU A 182 15.38 -17.19 3.39
N LEU A 183 14.60 -16.21 2.90
CA LEU A 183 13.55 -15.57 3.70
C LEU A 183 12.48 -16.58 4.13
N ALA A 184 12.13 -17.53 3.25
CA ALA A 184 11.20 -18.60 3.61
C ALA A 184 11.75 -19.47 4.76
N ASP A 185 13.04 -19.79 4.75
CA ASP A 185 13.68 -20.57 5.82
C ASP A 185 13.74 -19.78 7.14
N GLU A 186 13.96 -18.47 7.09
CA GLU A 186 13.88 -17.59 8.25
C GLU A 186 12.44 -17.52 8.81
N LEU A 187 11.43 -17.35 7.95
CA LEU A 187 10.01 -17.36 8.32
C LEU A 187 9.61 -18.71 8.93
N ARG A 188 10.13 -19.82 8.40
CA ARG A 188 9.89 -21.15 8.96
C ARG A 188 10.47 -21.26 10.38
N ALA A 189 11.70 -20.86 10.58
CA ALA A 189 12.35 -20.89 11.87
C ALA A 189 11.61 -20.05 12.91
N GLU A 190 11.16 -18.85 12.50
CA GLU A 190 10.37 -17.97 13.36
C GLU A 190 8.98 -18.54 13.67
N THR A 191 8.33 -19.17 12.67
CA THR A 191 7.07 -19.88 12.86
C THR A 191 7.21 -20.95 13.93
N GLN A 192 8.27 -21.77 13.87
CA GLN A 192 8.53 -22.82 14.85
C GLN A 192 8.76 -22.23 16.25
N ARG A 193 9.50 -21.13 16.38
CA ARG A 193 9.70 -20.46 17.67
C ARG A 193 8.39 -19.93 18.24
N ASN A 194 7.56 -19.29 17.42
CA ASN A 194 6.28 -18.73 17.84
C ASN A 194 5.29 -19.81 18.29
N HIS A 195 5.23 -20.95 17.58
CA HIS A 195 4.38 -22.07 17.97
C HIS A 195 4.85 -22.76 19.25
N ALA A 196 6.17 -22.82 19.50
CA ALA A 196 6.71 -23.36 20.74
C ALA A 196 6.48 -22.45 21.96
N ALA A 197 6.51 -21.13 21.76
CA ALA A 197 6.40 -20.14 22.85
C ALA A 197 4.97 -19.82 23.25
N ALA A 198 4.01 -19.97 22.34
CA ALA A 198 2.61 -19.62 22.57
C ALA A 198 1.70 -20.68 21.95
N PRO A 199 1.40 -21.77 22.70
CA PRO A 199 0.40 -22.73 22.24
C PRO A 199 -0.94 -22.00 22.09
N VAL A 200 -1.46 -21.98 20.87
CA VAL A 200 -2.76 -21.42 20.52
C VAL A 200 -3.84 -22.48 20.76
N ASP A 201 -5.05 -22.05 21.01
CA ASP A 201 -6.20 -22.93 21.33
C ASP A 201 -6.40 -24.13 20.38
N SER A 202 -5.93 -24.01 19.13
CA SER A 202 -6.02 -25.06 18.12
C SER A 202 -4.75 -25.91 17.96
N GLY A 203 -3.62 -25.54 18.59
CA GLY A 203 -2.33 -26.23 18.47
C GLY A 203 -1.62 -26.13 17.11
N PHE A 204 -2.25 -25.55 16.08
CA PHE A 204 -1.67 -25.43 14.73
C PHE A 204 -1.56 -24.00 14.22
N ARG A 205 -2.02 -23.01 14.96
CA ARG A 205 -2.05 -21.58 14.56
C ARG A 205 -1.34 -20.70 15.58
N ALA A 206 -0.56 -19.72 15.11
CA ALA A 206 -0.04 -18.62 15.94
C ALA A 206 -0.49 -17.30 15.36
N THR A 207 -1.04 -16.42 16.19
CA THR A 207 -1.73 -15.18 15.83
C THR A 207 -1.00 -13.94 16.35
N MET A 208 -1.50 -12.74 16.08
CA MET A 208 -0.97 -11.45 16.53
C MET A 208 0.50 -11.26 16.13
N LEU A 209 0.83 -11.61 14.88
CA LEU A 209 2.21 -11.71 14.41
C LEU A 209 2.93 -10.37 14.33
N LEU A 210 2.25 -9.26 14.08
CA LEU A 210 2.89 -7.94 13.98
C LEU A 210 3.58 -7.48 15.27
N ARG A 211 3.33 -8.17 16.40
CA ARG A 211 4.04 -7.96 17.67
C ARG A 211 5.21 -8.93 17.88
N ARG A 212 5.43 -9.87 16.96
CA ARG A 212 6.32 -11.01 17.18
C ARG A 212 7.63 -10.93 16.41
N GLY A 213 7.90 -9.85 15.69
CA GLY A 213 9.19 -9.62 15.07
C GLY A 213 9.15 -9.08 13.65
N ARG A 214 10.29 -8.60 13.21
CA ARG A 214 10.47 -7.84 11.95
C ARG A 214 10.08 -8.60 10.68
N LEU A 215 10.20 -9.91 10.66
CA LEU A 215 9.80 -10.71 9.49
C LEU A 215 8.29 -10.60 9.21
N TRP A 216 7.49 -10.58 10.27
CA TRP A 216 6.04 -10.43 10.18
C TRP A 216 5.64 -8.99 9.83
N GLU A 217 6.37 -8.02 10.39
CA GLU A 217 6.21 -6.61 10.05
C GLU A 217 6.46 -6.38 8.55
N TYR A 218 7.56 -6.93 8.02
CA TYR A 218 7.87 -6.88 6.58
C TYR A 218 6.78 -7.56 5.74
N ALA A 219 6.35 -8.76 6.12
CA ALA A 219 5.34 -9.49 5.37
C ALA A 219 3.99 -8.75 5.30
N ALA A 220 3.63 -8.01 6.35
CA ALA A 220 2.39 -7.24 6.40
C ALA A 220 2.34 -6.08 5.40
N ILE A 221 3.50 -5.56 4.99
CA ILE A 221 3.62 -4.43 4.06
C ILE A 221 4.41 -4.79 2.80
N HIS A 222 4.48 -6.08 2.47
CA HIS A 222 5.18 -6.54 1.27
C HIS A 222 4.66 -5.82 0.02
N PRO A 223 5.53 -5.23 -0.83
CA PRO A 223 5.13 -4.31 -1.89
C PRO A 223 4.07 -4.87 -2.85
N TRP A 224 4.23 -6.10 -3.29
CA TRP A 224 3.27 -6.74 -4.20
C TRP A 224 1.93 -7.01 -3.52
N VAL A 225 1.97 -7.56 -2.31
CA VAL A 225 0.75 -7.87 -1.54
C VAL A 225 -0.02 -6.60 -1.19
N LEU A 226 0.68 -5.58 -0.68
CA LEU A 226 0.06 -4.30 -0.32
C LEU A 226 -0.55 -3.61 -1.54
N THR A 227 0.12 -3.66 -2.71
CA THR A 227 -0.43 -3.09 -3.95
C THR A 227 -1.72 -3.78 -4.36
N LEU A 228 -1.79 -5.11 -4.33
CA LEU A 228 -3.01 -5.85 -4.64
C LEU A 228 -4.09 -5.66 -3.58
N ALA A 229 -3.72 -5.55 -2.30
CA ALA A 229 -4.66 -5.25 -1.23
C ALA A 229 -5.29 -3.86 -1.42
N GLU A 230 -4.50 -2.82 -1.67
CA GLU A 230 -5.01 -1.48 -1.94
C GLU A 230 -5.81 -1.40 -3.26
N TYR A 231 -5.45 -2.20 -4.27
CA TYR A 231 -6.20 -2.30 -5.51
C TYR A 231 -7.63 -2.80 -5.28
N LEU A 232 -7.82 -3.84 -4.45
CA LEU A 232 -9.13 -4.42 -4.14
C LEU A 232 -9.90 -3.64 -3.08
N LEU A 233 -9.22 -3.18 -2.04
CA LEU A 233 -9.82 -2.66 -0.81
C LEU A 233 -9.81 -1.13 -0.74
N GLY A 234 -8.98 -0.52 -1.58
CA GLY A 234 -8.66 0.89 -1.50
C GLY A 234 -7.55 1.19 -0.50
N ARG A 235 -6.88 2.32 -0.71
CA ARG A 235 -5.85 2.84 0.19
C ARG A 235 -6.41 2.98 1.61
N GLY A 236 -5.57 2.75 2.59
CA GLY A 236 -5.97 2.78 3.99
C GLY A 236 -6.55 1.46 4.50
N CYS A 237 -6.48 0.39 3.71
CA CYS A 237 -6.85 -0.94 4.19
C CYS A 237 -6.04 -1.30 5.44
N VAL A 238 -6.63 -2.10 6.32
CA VAL A 238 -6.05 -2.50 7.60
C VAL A 238 -5.88 -4.01 7.68
N MET A 239 -4.93 -4.46 8.48
CA MET A 239 -4.76 -5.88 8.76
C MET A 239 -5.95 -6.41 9.54
N TYR A 240 -6.63 -7.40 8.98
CA TYR A 240 -7.73 -8.09 9.63
C TYR A 240 -7.22 -9.16 10.58
N GLN A 241 -6.26 -9.94 10.09
CA GLN A 241 -5.62 -11.04 10.80
C GLN A 241 -4.25 -11.33 10.19
N SER A 242 -3.26 -11.65 11.03
CA SER A 242 -1.94 -12.11 10.61
C SER A 242 -1.56 -13.32 11.43
N ASP A 243 -1.56 -14.50 10.82
CA ASP A 243 -1.29 -15.75 11.51
C ASP A 243 -0.42 -16.72 10.70
N THR A 244 0.29 -17.59 11.40
CA THR A 244 0.96 -18.74 10.80
C THR A 244 0.21 -20.02 11.11
N ILE A 245 0.15 -20.92 10.13
CA ILE A 245 -0.43 -22.25 10.26
C ILE A 245 0.66 -23.29 10.04
N VAL A 246 0.79 -24.23 10.98
CA VAL A 246 1.63 -25.42 10.87
C VAL A 246 0.73 -26.64 10.70
N LYS A 247 0.71 -27.17 9.48
CA LYS A 247 -0.17 -28.25 9.09
C LYS A 247 0.57 -29.61 9.16
N GLY A 248 0.15 -30.46 10.08
CA GLY A 248 0.64 -31.82 10.23
C GLY A 248 -0.12 -32.86 9.37
N PRO A 249 0.34 -34.13 9.34
CA PRO A 249 -0.34 -35.18 8.59
C PRO A 249 -1.78 -35.43 9.10
N GLY A 250 -2.70 -35.55 8.16
CA GLY A 250 -4.13 -35.78 8.45
C GLY A 250 -4.88 -34.54 8.94
N LEU A 251 -4.18 -33.44 9.25
CA LEU A 251 -4.84 -32.22 9.68
C LEU A 251 -5.59 -31.57 8.50
N ASP A 252 -6.88 -31.43 8.66
CA ASP A 252 -7.75 -30.68 7.77
C ASP A 252 -8.15 -29.38 8.47
N THR A 253 -7.43 -28.30 8.16
CA THR A 253 -7.62 -26.98 8.80
C THR A 253 -8.94 -26.32 8.42
N HIS A 254 -9.47 -26.67 7.23
CA HIS A 254 -10.73 -26.14 6.69
C HIS A 254 -11.46 -27.26 5.94
N PRO A 255 -12.27 -28.05 6.61
CA PRO A 255 -12.87 -29.28 6.05
C PRO A 255 -13.90 -29.04 4.95
N GLY A 256 -14.29 -27.77 4.72
CA GLY A 256 -15.21 -27.36 3.65
C GLY A 256 -14.72 -26.16 2.90
N LEU A 257 -15.44 -25.82 1.80
CA LEU A 257 -15.29 -24.54 1.15
C LEU A 257 -16.04 -23.46 1.93
N HIS A 258 -15.51 -22.23 1.94
CA HIS A 258 -16.12 -21.06 2.55
C HIS A 258 -15.70 -19.79 1.80
N ALA A 259 -16.42 -18.71 2.01
CA ALA A 259 -15.95 -17.35 1.71
C ALA A 259 -15.58 -16.66 3.03
N ASP A 260 -14.48 -15.90 3.07
CA ASP A 260 -13.99 -15.20 4.27
C ASP A 260 -15.06 -14.27 4.89
N TYR A 261 -15.93 -13.71 4.06
CA TYR A 261 -17.06 -12.88 4.49
C TYR A 261 -18.01 -13.54 5.50
N GLY A 262 -17.99 -14.86 5.59
CA GLY A 262 -18.72 -15.61 6.61
C GLY A 262 -18.20 -15.32 8.01
N ALA A 263 -16.89 -15.27 8.19
CA ALA A 263 -16.26 -14.89 9.47
C ALA A 263 -16.58 -13.45 9.85
N SER A 264 -16.55 -12.53 8.86
CA SER A 264 -16.87 -11.12 9.02
C SER A 264 -18.38 -10.83 9.17
N ARG A 265 -19.24 -11.86 9.11
CA ARG A 265 -20.71 -11.73 9.22
C ARG A 265 -21.34 -10.78 8.19
N VAL A 266 -20.76 -10.70 7.00
CA VAL A 266 -21.33 -9.91 5.91
C VAL A 266 -22.65 -10.54 5.45
N ALA A 267 -23.70 -9.74 5.35
CA ALA A 267 -25.02 -10.19 4.89
C ALA A 267 -25.02 -10.47 3.38
N GLU A 268 -25.80 -11.44 2.95
CA GLU A 268 -26.05 -11.70 1.53
C GLU A 268 -27.19 -10.81 0.97
N PRO A 269 -27.12 -10.39 -0.28
CA PRO A 269 -26.02 -10.62 -1.22
C PRO A 269 -24.78 -9.80 -0.83
N PHE A 270 -23.59 -10.39 -0.94
CA PHE A 270 -22.34 -9.66 -0.69
C PHE A 270 -22.24 -8.43 -1.62
N PRO A 271 -21.55 -7.35 -1.20
CA PRO A 271 -21.34 -6.20 -2.06
C PRO A 271 -20.56 -6.59 -3.32
N GLU A 272 -20.66 -5.77 -4.36
CA GLU A 272 -19.91 -5.98 -5.61
C GLU A 272 -18.42 -5.70 -5.45
N TYR A 273 -18.08 -4.78 -4.57
CA TYR A 273 -16.70 -4.43 -4.24
C TYR A 273 -16.12 -5.33 -3.14
N CYS A 274 -14.82 -5.50 -3.18
CA CYS A 274 -14.10 -6.31 -2.21
C CYS A 274 -14.11 -5.68 -0.81
N LEU A 275 -14.42 -6.48 0.22
CA LEU A 275 -14.35 -6.06 1.63
C LEU A 275 -13.12 -6.60 2.35
N GLU A 276 -12.65 -7.76 1.93
CA GLU A 276 -11.57 -8.53 2.55
C GLU A 276 -10.74 -9.20 1.47
N ALA A 277 -9.43 -9.22 1.61
CA ALA A 277 -8.51 -9.91 0.71
C ALA A 277 -7.44 -10.64 1.53
N THR A 278 -7.10 -11.85 1.11
CA THR A 278 -6.20 -12.72 1.85
C THR A 278 -4.98 -13.10 1.03
N ALA A 279 -3.79 -12.98 1.64
CA ALA A 279 -2.51 -13.42 1.11
C ALA A 279 -2.01 -14.65 1.89
N VAL A 280 -1.76 -15.76 1.19
CA VAL A 280 -1.17 -16.97 1.79
C VAL A 280 0.21 -17.20 1.23
N TRP A 281 1.21 -17.14 2.10
CA TRP A 281 2.62 -17.28 1.79
C TRP A 281 3.05 -18.73 1.88
N ALA A 282 3.62 -19.26 0.82
CA ALA A 282 4.21 -20.59 0.80
C ALA A 282 5.59 -20.57 1.47
N ILE A 283 5.61 -20.69 2.79
CA ILE A 283 6.86 -20.88 3.57
C ILE A 283 7.47 -22.24 3.22
N ASP A 284 6.65 -23.23 2.96
CA ASP A 284 6.99 -24.55 2.40
C ASP A 284 6.33 -24.72 1.03
N ASP A 285 6.77 -25.72 0.24
CA ASP A 285 6.11 -26.06 -1.00
C ASP A 285 4.66 -26.47 -0.77
N PHE A 286 3.76 -25.98 -1.61
CA PHE A 286 2.36 -26.33 -1.66
C PHE A 286 2.13 -27.29 -2.84
N ASP A 287 2.64 -28.50 -2.73
CA ASP A 287 2.26 -29.60 -3.61
C ASP A 287 0.98 -30.28 -3.14
N ARG A 288 0.46 -31.17 -3.94
CA ARG A 288 -0.78 -31.88 -3.64
C ARG A 288 -0.74 -32.67 -2.32
N ALA A 289 0.41 -33.25 -1.98
CA ALA A 289 0.60 -34.02 -0.76
C ALA A 289 0.80 -33.12 0.48
N ALA A 290 1.24 -31.89 0.29
CA ALA A 290 1.38 -30.89 1.34
C ALA A 290 0.04 -30.37 1.87
N GLY A 291 -1.07 -30.66 1.19
CA GLY A 291 -2.40 -30.18 1.55
C GLY A 291 -2.59 -28.70 1.24
N PRO A 292 -2.52 -28.30 -0.04
CA PRO A 292 -2.56 -26.93 -0.48
C PRO A 292 -3.96 -26.31 -0.35
N THR A 293 -4.03 -24.99 -0.60
CA THR A 293 -5.30 -24.28 -0.74
C THR A 293 -6.03 -24.75 -2.00
N VAL A 294 -7.34 -24.80 -1.92
CA VAL A 294 -8.23 -24.99 -3.08
C VAL A 294 -9.16 -23.80 -3.18
N ILE A 295 -9.50 -23.41 -4.41
CA ILE A 295 -10.36 -22.27 -4.68
C ILE A 295 -11.26 -22.53 -5.88
N VAL A 296 -12.50 -22.02 -5.86
CA VAL A 296 -13.44 -22.08 -6.99
C VAL A 296 -13.31 -20.82 -7.81
N PRO A 297 -12.71 -20.87 -9.02
CA PRO A 297 -12.49 -19.68 -9.86
C PRO A 297 -13.80 -18.96 -10.17
N GLY A 298 -13.79 -17.62 -10.09
CA GLY A 298 -14.94 -16.78 -10.41
C GLY A 298 -16.08 -16.79 -9.39
N SER A 299 -15.98 -17.61 -8.32
CA SER A 299 -17.04 -17.77 -7.33
C SER A 299 -17.41 -16.50 -6.56
N PHE A 300 -16.50 -15.55 -6.44
CA PHE A 300 -16.75 -14.24 -5.81
C PHE A 300 -17.93 -13.47 -6.46
N ARG A 301 -18.18 -13.69 -7.75
CA ARG A 301 -19.29 -13.07 -8.49
C ARG A 301 -20.67 -13.59 -8.05
N ASN A 302 -20.72 -14.74 -7.36
CA ASN A 302 -21.98 -15.27 -6.83
C ASN A 302 -22.50 -14.44 -5.64
N ARG A 303 -21.67 -13.62 -5.00
CA ARG A 303 -22.03 -12.68 -3.93
C ARG A 303 -22.77 -13.35 -2.76
N ARG A 304 -22.35 -14.57 -2.42
CA ARG A 304 -22.93 -15.36 -1.32
C ARG A 304 -21.95 -16.39 -0.78
N GLN A 305 -22.29 -16.97 0.36
CA GLN A 305 -21.58 -18.11 0.90
C GLN A 305 -21.72 -19.35 0.00
N VAL A 306 -20.87 -20.33 0.27
CA VAL A 306 -20.85 -21.58 -0.45
C VAL A 306 -22.20 -22.30 -0.31
N PRO A 307 -22.89 -22.64 -1.40
CA PRO A 307 -24.14 -23.35 -1.34
C PRO A 307 -23.96 -24.79 -0.76
N PRO A 308 -24.97 -25.33 -0.06
CA PRO A 308 -24.95 -26.73 0.34
C PRO A 308 -24.74 -27.66 -0.86
N GLY A 309 -23.85 -28.64 -0.69
CA GLY A 309 -23.52 -29.62 -1.74
C GLY A 309 -22.33 -29.22 -2.63
N THR A 310 -21.82 -27.99 -2.57
CA THR A 310 -20.56 -27.63 -3.21
C THR A 310 -19.41 -28.31 -2.48
N THR A 311 -18.53 -28.97 -3.22
CA THR A 311 -17.44 -29.77 -2.67
C THR A 311 -16.08 -29.24 -3.17
N ARG A 312 -14.99 -29.80 -2.65
CA ARG A 312 -13.64 -29.51 -3.13
C ARG A 312 -13.39 -29.99 -4.58
N GLU A 313 -14.25 -30.86 -5.12
CA GLU A 313 -14.19 -31.30 -6.52
C GLU A 313 -14.53 -30.15 -7.49
N ASP A 314 -15.29 -29.16 -7.03
CA ASP A 314 -15.63 -27.95 -7.77
C ASP A 314 -14.48 -26.92 -7.79
N ALA A 315 -13.42 -27.15 -7.02
CA ALA A 315 -12.32 -26.24 -6.82
C ALA A 315 -11.05 -26.67 -7.56
N VAL A 316 -10.23 -25.71 -7.94
CA VAL A 316 -8.86 -25.94 -8.42
C VAL A 316 -7.88 -25.90 -7.25
N THR A 317 -6.84 -26.72 -7.34
CA THR A 317 -5.76 -26.75 -6.35
C THR A 317 -4.73 -25.67 -6.66
N ILE A 318 -4.39 -24.85 -5.67
CA ILE A 318 -3.32 -23.86 -5.78
C ILE A 318 -2.00 -24.52 -5.36
N GLU A 319 -1.33 -25.13 -6.34
CA GLU A 319 0.02 -25.66 -6.14
C GLU A 319 1.03 -24.55 -6.44
N MET A 320 1.96 -24.31 -5.52
CA MET A 320 2.97 -23.24 -5.65
C MET A 320 4.24 -23.60 -4.90
N PRO A 321 5.43 -23.27 -5.46
CA PRO A 321 6.70 -23.50 -4.77
C PRO A 321 6.87 -22.53 -3.59
N LYS A 322 7.70 -22.95 -2.64
CA LYS A 322 8.24 -22.07 -1.59
C LYS A 322 8.72 -20.73 -2.18
N GLY A 323 8.39 -19.62 -1.53
CA GLY A 323 8.68 -18.28 -2.05
C GLY A 323 7.56 -17.65 -2.88
N SER A 324 6.44 -18.34 -3.03
CA SER A 324 5.24 -17.82 -3.73
C SER A 324 4.17 -17.36 -2.74
N ILE A 325 3.27 -16.48 -3.21
CA ILE A 325 2.13 -16.01 -2.43
C ILE A 325 0.86 -16.18 -3.26
N ALA A 326 -0.13 -16.91 -2.75
CA ALA A 326 -1.48 -16.88 -3.29
C ALA A 326 -2.26 -15.71 -2.69
N PHE A 327 -2.99 -14.97 -3.53
CA PHE A 327 -3.76 -13.81 -3.11
C PHE A 327 -5.17 -13.88 -3.69
N TRP A 328 -6.21 -13.61 -2.89
CA TRP A 328 -7.59 -13.70 -3.37
C TRP A 328 -8.55 -12.69 -2.75
N HIS A 329 -9.65 -12.48 -3.45
CA HIS A 329 -10.83 -11.73 -3.04
C HIS A 329 -11.61 -12.53 -1.98
N GLY A 330 -11.91 -11.97 -0.82
CA GLY A 330 -12.51 -12.67 0.32
C GLY A 330 -13.90 -13.27 0.08
N ALA A 331 -14.61 -12.88 -0.98
CA ALA A 331 -15.83 -13.54 -1.40
C ALA A 331 -15.59 -14.81 -2.25
N SER A 332 -14.35 -15.12 -2.64
CA SER A 332 -14.01 -16.34 -3.37
C SER A 332 -14.17 -17.57 -2.48
N TRP A 333 -14.84 -18.58 -3.01
CA TRP A 333 -15.03 -19.84 -2.27
C TRP A 333 -13.73 -20.64 -2.28
N HIS A 334 -13.19 -20.87 -1.12
CA HIS A 334 -11.92 -21.55 -0.95
C HIS A 334 -11.90 -22.46 0.29
N GLY A 335 -10.87 -23.25 0.38
CA GLY A 335 -10.64 -24.17 1.50
C GLY A 335 -9.23 -24.73 1.41
N ALA A 336 -8.99 -25.87 2.06
CA ALA A 336 -7.71 -26.54 2.01
C ALA A 336 -7.86 -28.04 1.83
N MET A 337 -6.89 -28.68 1.16
CA MET A 337 -6.78 -30.14 1.13
C MET A 337 -6.16 -30.66 2.43
N PRO A 338 -6.49 -31.84 2.91
CA PRO A 338 -5.76 -32.47 4.00
C PRO A 338 -4.32 -32.78 3.59
N ARG A 339 -3.38 -32.63 4.53
CA ARG A 339 -1.99 -33.04 4.29
C ARG A 339 -1.88 -34.57 4.35
N THR A 340 -1.26 -35.15 3.33
CA THR A 340 -0.99 -36.62 3.27
C THR A 340 0.48 -36.97 3.41
N ALA A 341 1.38 -36.01 3.16
CA ALA A 341 2.82 -36.19 3.34
C ALA A 341 3.23 -36.24 4.81
N PRO A 342 4.34 -36.93 5.17
CA PRO A 342 4.92 -36.89 6.51
C PRO A 342 5.49 -35.47 6.82
N GLY A 343 5.73 -35.20 8.11
CA GLY A 343 6.23 -33.92 8.59
C GLY A 343 5.18 -32.82 8.56
N THR A 344 5.61 -31.56 8.57
CA THR A 344 4.73 -30.41 8.65
C THR A 344 4.89 -29.47 7.42
N ARG A 345 3.89 -28.66 7.17
CA ARG A 345 3.93 -27.54 6.22
C ARG A 345 3.52 -26.26 6.93
N SER A 346 4.37 -25.24 6.83
CA SER A 346 4.14 -23.93 7.37
C SER A 346 3.62 -22.96 6.30
N SER A 347 2.71 -22.10 6.68
CA SER A 347 2.23 -20.97 5.86
C SER A 347 1.98 -19.76 6.74
N LEU A 348 2.13 -18.56 6.14
CA LEU A 348 1.70 -17.30 6.74
C LEU A 348 0.44 -16.84 6.01
N HIS A 349 -0.54 -16.37 6.76
CA HIS A 349 -1.79 -15.82 6.27
C HIS A 349 -1.92 -14.37 6.72
N ASN A 350 -1.99 -13.45 5.77
CA ASN A 350 -2.27 -12.04 6.01
C ASN A 350 -3.59 -11.69 5.34
N ALA A 351 -4.62 -11.45 6.14
CA ALA A 351 -5.91 -10.97 5.66
C ALA A 351 -6.01 -9.45 5.89
N TYR A 352 -6.47 -8.73 4.88
CA TYR A 352 -6.66 -7.28 4.89
C TYR A 352 -8.14 -6.96 4.69
N VAL A 353 -8.60 -5.89 5.32
CA VAL A 353 -9.98 -5.42 5.17
C VAL A 353 -10.01 -3.93 4.89
N ARG A 354 -11.14 -3.45 4.37
CA ARG A 354 -11.37 -2.01 4.21
C ARG A 354 -11.27 -1.28 5.54
N PHE A 355 -10.80 -0.06 5.49
CA PHE A 355 -10.55 0.80 6.65
C PHE A 355 -11.73 0.93 7.62
N PHE A 356 -12.98 0.81 7.15
CA PHE A 356 -14.18 0.92 7.98
C PHE A 356 -14.61 -0.41 8.65
N MET A 357 -13.94 -1.51 8.34
CA MET A 357 -14.21 -2.81 8.95
C MET A 357 -13.38 -2.99 10.23
N ARG A 358 -14.00 -3.61 11.23
CA ARG A 358 -13.29 -3.89 12.48
C ARG A 358 -12.44 -5.14 12.35
N PRO A 359 -11.12 -5.08 12.55
CA PRO A 359 -10.25 -6.26 12.52
C PRO A 359 -10.56 -7.26 13.64
N ILE A 360 -10.27 -8.55 13.38
CA ILE A 360 -10.26 -9.60 14.42
C ILE A 360 -9.07 -9.38 15.36
N GLU A 361 -7.88 -9.16 14.78
CA GLU A 361 -6.68 -8.84 15.52
C GLU A 361 -6.54 -7.33 15.63
N ARG A 362 -6.31 -6.84 16.85
CA ARG A 362 -6.21 -5.42 17.12
C ARG A 362 -4.82 -5.07 17.61
N TYR A 363 -4.30 -4.01 17.01
CA TYR A 363 -2.95 -3.50 17.26
C TYR A 363 -2.96 -2.09 17.86
N ASP A 364 -4.08 -1.65 18.46
CA ASP A 364 -4.25 -0.30 19.04
C ASP A 364 -3.19 0.02 20.11
N ASP A 365 -2.65 -0.99 20.76
CA ASP A 365 -1.66 -0.92 21.83
C ASP A 365 -0.31 -1.56 21.43
N ILE A 366 -0.01 -1.61 20.12
CA ILE A 366 1.29 -2.07 19.66
C ILE A 366 2.39 -1.11 20.13
N ASP A 367 3.56 -1.66 20.47
CA ASP A 367 4.67 -0.86 20.98
C ASP A 367 5.09 0.22 19.98
N GLN A 368 5.26 1.45 20.46
CA GLN A 368 5.66 2.59 19.63
C GLN A 368 6.99 2.35 18.90
N GLU A 369 7.92 1.63 19.52
CA GLU A 369 9.19 1.23 18.89
C GLU A 369 8.96 0.42 17.59
N ILE A 370 7.92 -0.43 17.55
CA ILE A 370 7.56 -1.20 16.36
C ILE A 370 7.04 -0.26 15.27
N ILE A 371 6.23 0.73 15.64
CA ILE A 371 5.71 1.73 14.69
C ILE A 371 6.85 2.59 14.14
N ASP A 372 7.73 3.10 15.00
CA ASP A 372 8.80 4.04 14.62
C ASP A 372 9.84 3.43 13.68
N ARG A 373 10.10 2.11 13.80
CA ARG A 373 11.06 1.41 12.94
C ARG A 373 10.52 0.95 11.59
N ASN A 374 9.22 1.15 11.35
CA ASN A 374 8.56 0.74 10.12
C ASN A 374 8.12 1.96 9.29
N PRO A 375 7.92 1.79 7.97
CA PRO A 375 7.30 2.83 7.14
C PRO A 375 5.89 3.18 7.65
N PRO A 376 5.41 4.40 7.43
CA PRO A 376 4.10 4.85 7.93
C PRO A 376 2.90 4.02 7.50
N VAL A 377 2.97 3.39 6.32
CA VAL A 377 1.94 2.44 5.88
C VAL A 377 1.73 1.32 6.90
N PHE A 378 2.75 0.96 7.67
CA PHE A 378 2.64 -0.02 8.73
C PHE A 378 1.70 0.46 9.85
N SER A 379 1.79 1.74 10.23
CA SER A 379 0.84 2.35 11.17
C SER A 379 -0.60 2.28 10.65
N THR A 380 -0.80 2.56 9.36
CA THR A 380 -2.10 2.44 8.69
C THR A 380 -2.61 1.00 8.73
N ILE A 381 -1.76 0.04 8.39
CA ILE A 381 -2.10 -1.40 8.43
C ILE A 381 -2.47 -1.85 9.86
N CYS A 382 -1.84 -1.29 10.89
CA CYS A 382 -2.20 -1.53 12.28
C CYS A 382 -3.51 -0.84 12.71
N GLY A 383 -4.13 -0.02 11.86
CA GLY A 383 -5.36 0.71 12.17
C GLY A 383 -5.15 1.93 13.07
N LEU A 384 -3.92 2.46 13.14
CA LEU A 384 -3.57 3.61 13.97
C LEU A 384 -3.71 4.94 13.23
N ASP A 385 -3.71 4.91 11.89
CA ASP A 385 -3.98 6.08 11.06
C ASP A 385 -5.48 6.19 10.79
N ASP A 386 -6.19 6.88 11.67
CA ASP A 386 -7.64 7.03 11.55
C ASP A 386 -7.99 8.00 10.42
N LEU A 387 -8.64 7.47 9.39
CA LEU A 387 -9.06 8.21 8.21
C LEU A 387 -10.17 9.23 8.48
N PHE A 388 -10.95 9.00 9.54
CA PHE A 388 -11.98 9.92 9.98
C PHE A 388 -11.44 11.02 10.89
N GLY A 389 -10.18 10.92 11.29
CA GLY A 389 -9.56 11.77 12.29
C GLY A 389 -10.03 11.43 13.71
N LYS A 390 -9.31 11.93 14.68
CA LYS A 390 -9.72 11.83 16.08
C LYS A 390 -10.79 12.87 16.34
N SER A 391 -11.92 12.46 16.90
CA SER A 391 -12.88 13.41 17.43
C SER A 391 -12.21 14.11 18.63
N GLY A 392 -12.06 15.44 18.54
CA GLY A 392 -11.65 16.27 19.66
C GLY A 392 -12.86 16.77 20.45
N ASP A 393 -12.62 17.68 21.40
CA ASP A 393 -13.68 18.31 22.21
C ASP A 393 -14.73 19.04 21.37
N THR A 394 -14.43 19.36 20.11
CA THR A 394 -15.29 20.08 19.16
C THR A 394 -16.03 19.18 18.18
N GLY A 395 -15.83 17.86 18.22
CA GLY A 395 -16.51 16.89 17.34
C GLY A 395 -15.61 16.25 16.28
N ALA A 396 -16.22 15.87 15.14
CA ALA A 396 -15.54 15.16 14.07
C ALA A 396 -14.52 16.04 13.31
N ASP A 397 -13.40 15.45 12.93
CA ASP A 397 -12.38 16.10 12.11
C ASP A 397 -12.76 16.05 10.62
N PHE A 398 -13.55 17.03 10.18
CA PHE A 398 -14.00 17.12 8.78
C PHE A 398 -12.87 17.48 7.80
N GLU A 399 -11.79 18.09 8.26
CA GLU A 399 -10.62 18.38 7.41
C GLU A 399 -9.87 17.09 7.09
N ARG A 400 -9.65 16.26 8.10
CA ARG A 400 -9.06 14.92 7.93
C ARG A 400 -9.92 14.06 7.00
N MET A 401 -11.24 14.04 7.18
CA MET A 401 -12.16 13.31 6.31
C MET A 401 -12.09 13.77 4.85
N ARG A 402 -12.03 15.08 4.61
CA ARG A 402 -11.87 15.64 3.26
C ARG A 402 -10.52 15.27 2.66
N TYR A 403 -9.46 15.36 3.45
CA TYR A 403 -8.12 14.96 3.05
C TYR A 403 -8.09 13.48 2.67
N ALA A 404 -8.59 12.59 3.50
CA ALA A 404 -8.64 11.16 3.24
C ALA A 404 -9.41 10.84 1.94
N SER A 405 -10.55 11.49 1.72
CA SER A 405 -11.32 11.35 0.48
C SER A 405 -10.55 11.82 -0.74
N ALA A 406 -9.91 13.00 -0.66
CA ALA A 406 -9.07 13.54 -1.73
C ALA A 406 -7.84 12.65 -2.01
N ALA A 407 -7.31 11.99 -0.98
CA ALA A 407 -6.20 11.04 -1.06
C ALA A 407 -6.59 9.67 -1.66
N GLY A 408 -7.85 9.48 -2.00
CA GLY A 408 -8.34 8.23 -2.57
C GLY A 408 -8.48 7.08 -1.56
N TYR A 409 -8.49 7.39 -0.26
CA TYR A 409 -8.70 6.36 0.75
C TYR A 409 -10.06 5.66 0.55
N GLY A 410 -10.03 4.34 0.61
CA GLY A 410 -11.19 3.48 0.41
C GLY A 410 -11.71 3.40 -1.03
N ARG A 411 -11.14 4.14 -1.98
CA ARG A 411 -11.46 4.01 -3.39
C ARG A 411 -10.93 2.68 -3.92
N THR A 412 -11.77 1.91 -4.57
CA THR A 412 -11.39 0.66 -5.24
C THR A 412 -11.16 0.89 -6.73
N GLU A 413 -10.29 0.10 -7.32
CA GLU A 413 -10.01 0.11 -8.76
C GLU A 413 -10.72 -1.03 -9.51
N LEU A 414 -11.37 -1.95 -8.77
CA LEU A 414 -12.28 -2.99 -9.30
C LEU A 414 -13.73 -2.55 -9.21
#